data_8a912079be9be81b6e13818264c0e152
#
_entry.id   8a912079be9be81b6e13818264c0e152
#
_cell.length_a   1.000
_cell.length_b   1.000
_cell.length_c   1.000
_cell.angle_alpha   90.00
_cell.angle_beta   90.00
_cell.angle_gamma   90.00
#
_symmetry.space_group_name_H-M   'P 1'
#
loop_
_entity.id
_entity.type
_entity.pdbx_description
1 polymer ?
#
loop_
_entity_poly.entity_id
_entity_poly.type
_entity_poly.pdbx_seq_one_letter_code
_entity_poly.pdbx_strand_id
1 'polypeptide(L)'
;EIRDLLSGNSKKNLIPVLDGVKATSTVRFMLDSVLRNQPLGKNVVAANSSREVIDYVARTPRAIGFVGSSWIGNIDDTAQVNQLNKVRLARVEGTDSSGGFVFPVQYLIYTRTYPMIRSLVYVQKGKQQGIAGSLANFLRNDRGQLIFRRSYLFPAIRPFYMRDAQTE
;
A
#
# COMPACT_ATOMS: atom_id res chain seq x y z
N GLU A 1 -12.40 -7.16 12.53
CA GLU A 1 -11.10 -6.50 12.32
C GLU A 1 -10.28 -7.17 11.21
N ILE A 2 -9.29 -6.46 10.62
CA ILE A 2 -8.42 -7.03 9.56
C ILE A 2 -7.61 -8.22 10.09
N ARG A 3 -7.17 -8.14 11.35
CA ARG A 3 -6.46 -9.25 12.01
C ARG A 3 -7.31 -10.52 12.05
N ASP A 4 -8.56 -10.43 12.49
CA ASP A 4 -9.45 -11.59 12.57
C ASP A 4 -9.74 -12.17 11.19
N LEU A 5 -9.85 -11.30 10.18
CA LEU A 5 -10.03 -11.72 8.80
C LEU A 5 -8.82 -12.54 8.29
N LEU A 6 -7.61 -12.04 8.54
CA LEU A 6 -6.38 -12.68 8.07
C LEU A 6 -5.99 -13.92 8.88
N SER A 7 -6.36 -14.01 10.17
CA SER A 7 -6.12 -15.19 11.01
C SER A 7 -7.20 -16.28 10.86
N GLY A 8 -8.28 -15.99 10.13
CA GLY A 8 -9.40 -16.92 9.98
C GLY A 8 -10.41 -16.92 11.11
N ASN A 9 -10.31 -15.99 12.06
CA ASN A 9 -11.20 -15.86 13.22
C ASN A 9 -12.40 -14.93 12.97
N SER A 10 -12.51 -14.36 11.77
CA SER A 10 -13.62 -13.47 11.43
C SER A 10 -14.93 -14.21 11.30
N LYS A 11 -15.97 -13.69 11.96
CA LYS A 11 -17.36 -14.18 11.79
C LYS A 11 -17.96 -13.76 10.43
N LYS A 12 -17.32 -12.83 9.71
CA LYS A 12 -17.76 -12.40 8.39
C LYS A 12 -17.24 -13.35 7.33
N ASN A 13 -18.11 -13.79 6.44
CA ASN A 13 -17.74 -14.67 5.32
C ASN A 13 -17.06 -13.84 4.21
N LEU A 14 -15.83 -13.39 4.48
CA LEU A 14 -14.99 -12.65 3.55
C LEU A 14 -13.75 -13.48 3.21
N ILE A 15 -13.26 -13.34 1.99
CA ILE A 15 -12.10 -14.06 1.47
C ILE A 15 -10.93 -13.09 1.33
N PRO A 16 -9.94 -13.10 2.24
CA PRO A 16 -8.74 -12.27 2.09
C PRO A 16 -7.82 -12.82 1.00
N VAL A 17 -7.32 -11.94 0.13
CA VAL A 17 -6.47 -12.29 -1.01
C VAL A 17 -5.17 -11.49 -0.92
N LEU A 18 -4.03 -12.18 -0.95
CA LEU A 18 -2.69 -11.61 -0.90
C LEU A 18 -1.88 -11.97 -2.14
N ASP A 19 -0.88 -11.16 -2.47
CA ASP A 19 0.06 -11.39 -3.56
C ASP A 19 1.20 -12.36 -3.19
N GLY A 20 0.84 -13.55 -2.74
CA GLY A 20 1.75 -14.62 -2.31
C GLY A 20 1.46 -15.13 -0.92
N VAL A 21 2.26 -16.09 -0.46
CA VAL A 21 2.11 -16.76 0.86
C VAL A 21 3.27 -16.44 1.81
N LYS A 22 4.48 -16.13 1.31
CA LYS A 22 5.69 -16.03 2.15
C LYS A 22 6.68 -14.92 1.80
N ALA A 23 6.75 -14.44 0.58
CA ALA A 23 7.92 -13.70 0.11
C ALA A 23 7.68 -12.24 -0.26
N THR A 24 6.43 -11.79 -0.40
CA THR A 24 6.14 -10.42 -0.82
C THR A 24 6.19 -9.45 0.36
N SER A 25 6.44 -8.20 0.05
CA SER A 25 6.45 -7.15 1.06
C SER A 25 5.07 -6.91 1.69
N THR A 26 3.98 -7.19 0.96
CA THR A 26 2.61 -7.13 1.47
C THR A 26 2.38 -8.21 2.51
N VAL A 27 2.73 -9.46 2.20
CA VAL A 27 2.60 -10.59 3.12
C VAL A 27 3.44 -10.37 4.39
N ARG A 28 4.68 -9.93 4.27
CA ARG A 28 5.53 -9.61 5.43
C ARG A 28 4.90 -8.54 6.31
N PHE A 29 4.41 -7.46 5.72
CA PHE A 29 3.74 -6.41 6.48
C PHE A 29 2.51 -6.97 7.23
N MET A 30 1.71 -7.82 6.58
CA MET A 30 0.54 -8.43 7.23
C MET A 30 0.94 -9.36 8.39
N LEU A 31 1.97 -10.18 8.21
CA LEU A 31 2.47 -11.06 9.26
C LEU A 31 3.07 -10.29 10.43
N ASP A 32 3.97 -9.35 10.15
CA ASP A 32 4.76 -8.67 11.19
C ASP A 32 3.94 -7.61 11.93
N SER A 33 3.21 -6.76 11.17
CA SER A 33 2.56 -5.57 11.73
C SER A 33 1.09 -5.80 12.10
N VAL A 34 0.34 -6.56 11.30
CA VAL A 34 -1.10 -6.77 11.51
C VAL A 34 -1.34 -8.00 12.39
N LEU A 35 -0.76 -9.14 12.01
CA LEU A 35 -0.93 -10.41 12.72
C LEU A 35 0.02 -10.56 13.92
N ARG A 36 1.07 -9.73 14.03
CA ARG A 36 2.08 -9.80 15.09
C ARG A 36 2.68 -11.20 15.22
N ASN A 37 3.18 -11.70 14.09
CA ASN A 37 3.78 -13.04 13.93
C ASN A 37 2.80 -14.23 14.11
N GLN A 38 1.50 -14.00 14.14
CA GLN A 38 0.53 -15.09 14.03
C GLN A 38 0.48 -15.59 12.58
N PRO A 39 0.23 -16.89 12.36
CA PRO A 39 0.13 -17.44 11.00
C PRO A 39 -1.13 -16.93 10.28
N LEU A 40 -1.05 -16.91 8.95
CA LEU A 40 -2.21 -16.68 8.11
C LEU A 40 -3.23 -17.82 8.28
N GLY A 41 -4.49 -17.44 8.29
CA GLY A 41 -5.61 -18.40 8.34
C GLY A 41 -5.72 -19.21 7.04
N LYS A 42 -6.35 -20.37 7.12
CA LYS A 42 -6.60 -21.25 5.96
C LYS A 42 -7.57 -20.62 4.93
N ASN A 43 -8.28 -19.57 5.31
CA ASN A 43 -9.20 -18.81 4.46
C ASN A 43 -8.48 -17.78 3.54
N VAL A 44 -7.17 -17.59 3.72
CA VAL A 44 -6.39 -16.66 2.91
C VAL A 44 -6.04 -17.28 1.56
N VAL A 45 -6.40 -16.59 0.48
CA VAL A 45 -6.06 -16.98 -0.89
C VAL A 45 -4.76 -16.27 -1.30
N ALA A 46 -3.84 -17.01 -1.90
CA ALA A 46 -2.62 -16.48 -2.49
C ALA A 46 -2.76 -16.35 -3.99
N ALA A 47 -2.52 -15.15 -4.51
CA ALA A 47 -2.39 -14.89 -5.93
C ALA A 47 -0.89 -14.75 -6.29
N ASN A 48 -0.52 -14.90 -7.56
CA ASN A 48 0.90 -14.85 -7.97
C ASN A 48 1.43 -13.41 -8.13
N SER A 49 0.54 -12.42 -8.20
CA SER A 49 0.91 -11.01 -8.36
C SER A 49 -0.19 -10.09 -7.83
N SER A 50 0.16 -8.83 -7.55
CA SER A 50 -0.81 -7.81 -7.17
C SER A 50 -1.89 -7.57 -8.22
N ARG A 51 -1.57 -7.72 -9.51
CA ARG A 51 -2.55 -7.66 -10.61
C ARG A 51 -3.56 -8.80 -10.50
N GLU A 52 -3.10 -10.01 -10.25
CA GLU A 52 -3.96 -11.18 -10.09
C GLU A 52 -4.85 -11.05 -8.84
N VAL A 53 -4.37 -10.41 -7.77
CA VAL A 53 -5.21 -10.05 -6.60
C VAL A 53 -6.40 -9.20 -7.04
N ILE A 54 -6.15 -8.14 -7.82
CA ILE A 54 -7.20 -7.24 -8.30
C ILE A 54 -8.20 -8.01 -9.20
N ASP A 55 -7.70 -8.80 -10.13
CA ASP A 55 -8.53 -9.59 -11.04
C ASP A 55 -9.34 -10.67 -10.28
N TYR A 56 -8.78 -11.24 -9.22
CA TYR A 56 -9.49 -12.19 -8.36
C TYR A 56 -10.65 -11.50 -7.61
N VAL A 57 -10.37 -10.35 -7.00
CA VAL A 57 -11.40 -9.56 -6.28
C VAL A 57 -12.52 -9.12 -7.21
N ALA A 58 -12.18 -8.70 -8.43
CA ALA A 58 -13.16 -8.28 -9.43
C ALA A 58 -14.16 -9.40 -9.84
N ARG A 59 -13.72 -10.65 -9.78
CA ARG A 59 -14.52 -11.82 -10.18
C ARG A 59 -15.19 -12.54 -9.04
N THR A 60 -14.71 -12.32 -7.80
CA THR A 60 -15.12 -13.13 -6.65
C THR A 60 -15.89 -12.28 -5.64
N PRO A 61 -17.21 -12.48 -5.49
CA PRO A 61 -17.98 -11.82 -4.45
C PRO A 61 -17.38 -12.07 -3.06
N ARG A 62 -17.40 -11.05 -2.21
CA ARG A 62 -16.87 -11.09 -0.84
C ARG A 62 -15.34 -11.26 -0.73
N ALA A 63 -14.59 -11.19 -1.82
CA ALA A 63 -13.15 -11.13 -1.77
C ALA A 63 -12.65 -9.74 -1.38
N ILE A 64 -11.63 -9.69 -0.53
CA ILE A 64 -10.91 -8.47 -0.14
C ILE A 64 -9.44 -8.67 -0.47
N GLY A 65 -8.91 -7.86 -1.41
CA GLY A 65 -7.51 -7.91 -1.82
C GLY A 65 -6.64 -6.89 -1.09
N PHE A 66 -5.42 -7.28 -0.82
CA PHE A 66 -4.40 -6.40 -0.25
C PHE A 66 -3.27 -6.22 -1.27
N VAL A 67 -3.12 -5.00 -1.74
CA VAL A 67 -2.09 -4.62 -2.74
C VAL A 67 -1.42 -3.30 -2.33
N GLY A 68 -0.22 -3.05 -2.83
CA GLY A 68 0.42 -1.75 -2.65
C GLY A 68 -0.32 -0.65 -3.40
N SER A 69 -0.42 0.56 -2.82
CA SER A 69 -1.08 1.72 -3.45
C SER A 69 -0.48 2.10 -4.80
N SER A 70 0.80 1.81 -5.03
CA SER A 70 1.49 2.03 -6.31
C SER A 70 0.91 1.24 -7.50
N TRP A 71 0.05 0.25 -7.24
CA TRP A 71 -0.62 -0.54 -8.30
C TRP A 71 -1.92 0.09 -8.80
N ILE A 72 -2.51 1.00 -8.06
CA ILE A 72 -3.85 1.55 -8.32
C ILE A 72 -3.95 3.06 -8.05
N GLY A 73 -2.89 3.71 -7.59
CA GLY A 73 -2.97 5.09 -7.09
C GLY A 73 -2.70 6.16 -8.15
N ASN A 74 -2.02 5.84 -9.23
CA ASN A 74 -1.65 6.83 -10.24
C ASN A 74 -2.79 7.05 -11.25
N ILE A 75 -3.49 8.17 -11.12
CA ILE A 75 -4.60 8.55 -12.00
C ILE A 75 -4.17 8.93 -13.42
N ASP A 76 -2.88 9.26 -13.62
CA ASP A 76 -2.32 9.57 -14.94
C ASP A 76 -1.91 8.31 -15.71
N ASP A 77 -1.93 7.14 -15.06
CA ASP A 77 -1.62 5.84 -15.67
C ASP A 77 -2.91 5.11 -16.01
N THR A 78 -3.24 5.07 -17.30
CA THR A 78 -4.46 4.41 -17.80
C THR A 78 -4.55 2.92 -17.41
N ALA A 79 -3.42 2.22 -17.29
CA ALA A 79 -3.40 0.83 -16.86
C ALA A 79 -3.83 0.71 -15.38
N GLN A 80 -3.38 1.60 -14.52
CA GLN A 80 -3.79 1.63 -13.10
C GLN A 80 -5.24 2.06 -12.94
N VAL A 81 -5.69 3.06 -13.70
CA VAL A 81 -7.10 3.49 -13.72
C VAL A 81 -8.02 2.32 -14.13
N ASN A 82 -7.64 1.58 -15.18
CA ASN A 82 -8.38 0.40 -15.62
C ASN A 82 -8.44 -0.71 -14.56
N GLN A 83 -7.38 -0.88 -13.76
CA GLN A 83 -7.41 -1.81 -12.64
C GLN A 83 -8.31 -1.31 -11.49
N LEU A 84 -8.22 -0.03 -11.16
CA LEU A 84 -9.05 0.58 -10.12
C LEU A 84 -10.55 0.51 -10.45
N ASN A 85 -10.90 0.68 -11.73
CA ASN A 85 -12.30 0.61 -12.19
C ASN A 85 -12.94 -0.78 -12.02
N LYS A 86 -12.14 -1.84 -11.88
CA LYS A 86 -12.65 -3.21 -11.65
C LYS A 86 -13.08 -3.47 -10.21
N VAL A 87 -12.58 -2.68 -9.26
CA VAL A 87 -12.74 -2.92 -7.83
C VAL A 87 -13.12 -1.65 -7.09
N ARG A 88 -13.52 -1.77 -5.83
CA ARG A 88 -13.75 -0.61 -4.95
C ARG A 88 -12.72 -0.59 -3.84
N LEU A 89 -12.17 0.59 -3.56
CA LEU A 89 -11.29 0.77 -2.41
C LEU A 89 -12.10 0.67 -1.11
N ALA A 90 -11.64 -0.15 -0.20
CA ALA A 90 -12.18 -0.21 1.14
C ALA A 90 -11.61 0.92 2.00
N ARG A 91 -12.44 1.50 2.84
CA ARG A 91 -11.99 2.39 3.91
C ARG A 91 -11.59 1.55 5.11
N VAL A 92 -10.60 2.02 5.85
CA VAL A 92 -10.18 1.44 7.12
C VAL A 92 -10.32 2.49 8.22
N GLU A 93 -10.52 2.06 9.45
CA GLU A 93 -10.56 2.95 10.60
C GLU A 93 -9.23 3.68 10.74
N GLY A 94 -9.27 5.00 10.83
CA GLY A 94 -8.11 5.86 10.99
C GLY A 94 -7.46 5.70 12.36
N THR A 95 -6.22 6.17 12.48
CA THR A 95 -5.46 6.15 13.76
C THR A 95 -5.75 7.37 14.62
N ASP A 96 -6.43 8.36 14.07
CA ASP A 96 -6.82 9.56 14.81
C ASP A 96 -8.04 9.31 15.72
N SER A 97 -8.22 10.21 16.68
CA SER A 97 -9.29 10.09 17.70
C SER A 97 -10.69 10.30 17.13
N SER A 98 -10.81 10.64 15.85
CA SER A 98 -12.12 10.95 15.22
C SER A 98 -12.98 9.70 14.98
N GLY A 99 -12.39 8.49 15.04
CA GLY A 99 -13.08 7.22 14.76
C GLY A 99 -13.60 7.10 13.32
N GLY A 100 -13.10 7.94 12.42
CA GLY A 100 -13.49 7.97 11.02
C GLY A 100 -12.85 6.87 10.18
N PHE A 101 -13.55 6.48 9.10
CA PHE A 101 -13.01 5.55 8.11
C PHE A 101 -12.34 6.32 6.97
N VAL A 102 -11.08 5.98 6.69
CA VAL A 102 -10.21 6.72 5.77
C VAL A 102 -9.74 5.87 4.59
N PHE A 103 -9.49 6.53 3.46
CA PHE A 103 -8.87 5.93 2.27
C PHE A 103 -7.34 6.03 2.30
N PRO A 104 -6.61 5.18 1.56
CA PRO A 104 -5.16 5.23 1.43
C PRO A 104 -4.69 6.36 0.50
N VAL A 105 -5.06 7.61 0.78
CA VAL A 105 -4.60 8.78 0.04
C VAL A 105 -3.27 9.29 0.58
N GLN A 106 -2.41 9.85 -0.29
CA GLN A 106 -1.04 10.25 0.07
C GLN A 106 -0.98 11.17 1.29
N TYR A 107 -1.93 12.11 1.44
CA TYR A 107 -1.99 13.00 2.59
C TYR A 107 -2.23 12.24 3.91
N LEU A 108 -3.18 11.29 3.93
CA LEU A 108 -3.49 10.50 5.13
C LEU A 108 -2.39 9.47 5.45
N ILE A 109 -1.61 9.05 4.45
CA ILE A 109 -0.39 8.26 4.63
C ILE A 109 0.69 9.14 5.29
N TYR A 110 0.86 10.39 4.85
CA TYR A 110 1.81 11.34 5.41
C TYR A 110 1.51 11.67 6.87
N THR A 111 0.29 12.02 7.18
CA THR A 111 -0.15 12.33 8.55
C THR A 111 -0.24 11.12 9.45
N ARG A 112 0.00 9.91 8.90
CA ARG A 112 -0.14 8.62 9.58
C ARG A 112 -1.55 8.34 10.10
N THR A 113 -2.55 9.03 9.57
CA THR A 113 -3.96 8.77 9.86
C THR A 113 -4.42 7.44 9.25
N TYR A 114 -3.88 7.08 8.06
CA TYR A 114 -4.10 5.76 7.48
C TYR A 114 -3.21 4.73 8.17
N PRO A 115 -3.76 3.62 8.76
CA PRO A 115 -2.99 2.74 9.64
C PRO A 115 -2.03 1.77 8.92
N MET A 116 -2.33 1.41 7.66
CA MET A 116 -1.56 0.38 6.95
C MET A 116 -0.41 0.99 6.14
N ILE A 117 0.57 1.54 6.83
CA ILE A 117 1.72 2.23 6.24
C ILE A 117 2.97 1.38 6.43
N ARG A 118 3.80 1.33 5.39
CA ARG A 118 5.14 0.74 5.47
C ARG A 118 6.15 1.62 4.75
N SER A 119 7.38 1.61 5.24
CA SER A 119 8.49 2.31 4.59
C SER A 119 9.06 1.48 3.45
N LEU A 120 9.35 2.14 2.33
CA LEU A 120 10.21 1.61 1.29
C LEU A 120 11.63 2.07 1.62
N VAL A 121 12.55 1.12 1.82
CA VAL A 121 13.94 1.40 2.17
C VAL A 121 14.87 0.98 1.05
N TYR A 122 15.86 1.81 0.80
CA TYR A 122 16.98 1.51 -0.08
C TYR A 122 18.16 1.04 0.76
N VAL A 123 18.74 -0.10 0.40
CA VAL A 123 19.91 -0.66 1.09
C VAL A 123 21.05 -0.78 0.09
N GLN A 124 22.21 -0.23 0.43
CA GLN A 124 23.41 -0.27 -0.38
C GLN A 124 24.50 -1.08 0.33
N LYS A 125 25.13 -2.00 -0.39
CA LYS A 125 26.35 -2.70 0.06
C LYS A 125 27.59 -1.96 -0.44
N GLY A 126 28.52 -1.64 0.46
CA GLY A 126 29.80 -1.00 0.12
C GLY A 126 29.82 0.51 0.39
N LYS A 127 30.87 1.19 -0.14
CA LYS A 127 31.09 2.62 0.07
C LYS A 127 30.05 3.45 -0.71
N GLN A 128 29.79 4.68 -0.23
CA GLN A 128 28.87 5.63 -0.89
C GLN A 128 29.40 6.19 -2.24
N GLN A 129 30.55 5.76 -2.68
CA GLN A 129 31.17 6.14 -3.95
C GLN A 129 30.74 5.18 -5.08
N GLY A 130 30.75 5.67 -6.32
CA GLY A 130 30.39 4.87 -7.49
C GLY A 130 28.89 4.88 -7.83
N ILE A 131 28.47 3.98 -8.70
CA ILE A 131 27.12 3.95 -9.29
C ILE A 131 26.02 3.83 -8.21
N ALA A 132 26.23 3.00 -7.20
CA ALA A 132 25.25 2.80 -6.13
C ALA A 132 25.05 4.10 -5.30
N GLY A 133 26.13 4.81 -4.98
CA GLY A 133 26.06 6.09 -4.29
C GLY A 133 25.42 7.18 -5.16
N SER A 134 25.75 7.21 -6.46
CA SER A 134 25.12 8.14 -7.41
C SER A 134 23.62 7.89 -7.54
N LEU A 135 23.17 6.63 -7.60
CA LEU A 135 21.75 6.27 -7.58
C LEU A 135 21.07 6.70 -6.28
N ALA A 136 21.69 6.44 -5.14
CA ALA A 136 21.14 6.87 -3.84
C ALA A 136 20.99 8.40 -3.77
N ASN A 137 21.99 9.16 -4.24
CA ASN A 137 21.93 10.62 -4.33
C ASN A 137 20.85 11.09 -5.31
N PHE A 138 20.72 10.43 -6.46
CA PHE A 138 19.64 10.74 -7.41
C PHE A 138 18.27 10.53 -6.79
N LEU A 139 18.05 9.39 -6.11
CA LEU A 139 16.76 9.09 -5.45
C LEU A 139 16.42 10.10 -4.34
N ARG A 140 17.43 10.69 -3.69
CA ARG A 140 17.23 11.71 -2.66
C ARG A 140 16.93 13.10 -3.22
N ASN A 141 17.32 13.36 -4.47
CA ASN A 141 17.09 14.65 -5.12
C ASN A 141 15.64 14.78 -5.62
N ASP A 142 15.26 15.99 -6.00
CA ASP A 142 13.91 16.35 -6.46
C ASP A 142 13.38 15.44 -7.56
N ARG A 143 14.21 15.14 -8.55
CA ARG A 143 13.84 14.28 -9.68
C ARG A 143 13.52 12.85 -9.22
N GLY A 144 14.35 12.30 -8.33
CA GLY A 144 14.12 10.99 -7.75
C GLY A 144 12.89 10.95 -6.85
N GLN A 145 12.70 11.98 -6.02
CA GLN A 145 11.51 12.10 -5.17
C GLN A 145 10.22 12.27 -5.97
N LEU A 146 10.29 12.92 -7.13
CA LEU A 146 9.15 13.04 -8.04
C LEU A 146 8.74 11.69 -8.63
N ILE A 147 9.68 10.76 -8.87
CA ILE A 147 9.37 9.39 -9.31
C ILE A 147 8.53 8.67 -8.25
N PHE A 148 8.93 8.74 -6.98
CA PHE A 148 8.15 8.15 -5.89
C PHE A 148 6.74 8.76 -5.80
N ARG A 149 6.64 10.09 -5.91
CA ARG A 149 5.34 10.77 -5.89
C ARG A 149 4.43 10.34 -7.02
N ARG A 150 4.95 10.23 -8.25
CA ARG A 150 4.19 9.76 -9.42
C ARG A 150 3.80 8.29 -9.31
N SER A 151 4.60 7.48 -8.62
CA SER A 151 4.27 6.09 -8.29
C SER A 151 3.30 5.95 -7.11
N TYR A 152 2.65 7.03 -6.69
CA TYR A 152 1.74 7.08 -5.56
C TYR A 152 2.36 6.63 -4.22
N LEU A 153 3.67 6.77 -4.12
CA LEU A 153 4.41 6.61 -2.87
C LEU A 153 4.65 7.98 -2.25
N PHE A 154 4.68 8.05 -0.92
CA PHE A 154 4.97 9.32 -0.27
C PHE A 154 6.48 9.60 -0.28
N PRO A 155 6.94 10.74 -0.85
CA PRO A 155 8.36 11.10 -0.88
C PRO A 155 8.90 11.36 0.53
N ALA A 156 10.06 10.78 0.87
CA ALA A 156 10.63 10.89 2.21
C ALA A 156 11.21 12.28 2.53
N ILE A 157 11.65 13.03 1.51
CA ILE A 157 12.45 14.27 1.68
C ILE A 157 11.66 15.52 1.34
N ARG A 158 10.59 15.41 0.55
CA ARG A 158 9.76 16.55 0.16
C ARG A 158 8.32 16.35 0.60
N PRO A 159 7.94 16.87 1.78
CA PRO A 159 6.57 16.84 2.24
C PRO A 159 5.66 17.65 1.31
N PHE A 160 4.39 17.30 1.25
CA PHE A 160 3.38 18.09 0.57
C PHE A 160 3.17 19.40 1.33
N TYR A 161 3.20 20.52 0.60
CA TYR A 161 2.66 21.77 1.11
C TYR A 161 1.20 21.86 0.62
N MET A 162 0.26 22.01 1.56
CA MET A 162 -1.09 22.42 1.22
C MET A 162 -1.03 23.88 0.78
N ARG A 163 -1.45 24.17 -0.43
CA ARG A 163 -1.78 25.54 -0.83
C ARG A 163 -3.27 25.73 -0.55
N ASP A 164 -3.59 26.72 0.24
CA ASP A 164 -4.97 27.21 0.30
C ASP A 164 -5.32 27.70 -1.10
N ALA A 165 -6.34 27.08 -1.71
CA ALA A 165 -6.90 27.59 -2.94
C ALA A 165 -7.60 28.91 -2.59
N GLN A 166 -6.97 30.03 -2.90
CA GLN A 166 -7.67 31.31 -2.97
C GLN A 166 -8.54 31.24 -4.24
N THR A 167 -9.79 30.98 -4.07
CA THR A 167 -10.81 31.22 -5.09
C THR A 167 -11.09 32.73 -5.08
N GLU A 168 -10.58 33.44 -6.12
CA GLU A 168 -11.11 34.74 -6.49
C GLU A 168 -12.53 34.63 -7.04
#